data_811bf5724e8a37779a6599dfc8e2d4ff
#
_entry.id   811bf5724e8a37779a6599dfc8e2d4ff
#
_cell.length_a   1.000
_cell.length_b   1.000
_cell.length_c   1.000
_cell.angle_alpha   90.00
_cell.angle_beta   90.00
_cell.angle_gamma   90.00
#
_symmetry.space_group_name_H-M   'P 1'
#
loop_
_entity.id
_entity.type
_entity.pdbx_description
1 polymer ?
#
loop_
_entity_poly.entity_id
_entity_poly.type
_entity_poly.pdbx_seq_one_letter_code
_entity_poly.pdbx_strand_id
1 'polypeptide(L)'
;MAVTADVKGTAILRNKVADYLNTEPGGESPAYHLMNVFETIDENPNAQVVEKHYTSDKAATKLTSGYAPQFPITGDQYLDNDVSEFIRDIAEEQQSGVETDFIRVRLYQPIASKENTFYARKFRVSVEVSSITGAGGEIISQEGNLNQIGDVVIGEFNTQTKTFTEAAAAPASAEPSGT
;
A
#
# COMPACT_ATOMS: atom_id res chain seq x y z
N MET A 1 -30.39 22.19 21.61
CA MET A 1 -29.68 22.76 20.45
C MET A 1 -28.94 21.64 19.77
N ALA A 2 -29.31 21.28 18.54
CA ALA A 2 -28.57 20.28 17.76
C ALA A 2 -27.30 20.95 17.26
N VAL A 3 -26.15 20.43 17.67
CA VAL A 3 -24.85 20.81 17.10
C VAL A 3 -24.76 20.15 15.72
N THR A 4 -25.10 20.91 14.69
CA THR A 4 -24.83 20.50 13.31
C THR A 4 -23.30 20.59 13.14
N ALA A 5 -22.64 19.45 13.16
CA ALA A 5 -21.22 19.39 12.82
C ALA A 5 -21.07 19.76 11.35
N ASP A 6 -20.61 20.98 11.11
CA ASP A 6 -20.29 21.45 9.77
C ASP A 6 -19.01 20.73 9.31
N VAL A 7 -19.16 19.67 8.51
CA VAL A 7 -18.03 18.90 7.98
C VAL A 7 -17.33 19.76 6.95
N LYS A 8 -16.18 20.33 7.35
CA LYS A 8 -15.33 21.10 6.44
C LYS A 8 -14.45 20.17 5.61
N GLY A 9 -14.40 20.42 4.31
CA GLY A 9 -13.57 19.70 3.37
C GLY A 9 -14.36 18.77 2.43
N THR A 10 -13.65 18.17 1.49
CA THR A 10 -14.22 17.25 0.50
C THR A 10 -13.86 15.81 0.87
N ALA A 11 -14.85 14.93 0.94
CA ALA A 11 -14.61 13.51 1.19
C ALA A 11 -13.81 12.88 0.04
N ILE A 12 -12.82 12.07 0.40
CA ILE A 12 -12.01 11.32 -0.58
C ILE A 12 -12.70 9.96 -0.79
N LEU A 13 -13.17 9.74 -2.00
CA LEU A 13 -13.76 8.46 -2.39
C LEU A 13 -12.66 7.44 -2.73
N ARG A 14 -12.94 6.14 -2.50
CA ARG A 14 -11.98 5.06 -2.76
C ARG A 14 -11.49 5.03 -4.22
N ASN A 15 -12.34 5.36 -5.19
CA ASN A 15 -11.98 5.46 -6.62
C ASN A 15 -11.02 6.61 -6.97
N LYS A 16 -10.65 7.44 -5.99
CA LYS A 16 -9.58 8.45 -6.10
C LYS A 16 -8.22 7.93 -5.62
N VAL A 17 -8.14 6.65 -5.30
CA VAL A 17 -6.90 5.94 -4.99
C VAL A 17 -6.77 4.78 -5.95
N ALA A 18 -5.63 4.67 -6.62
CA ALA A 18 -5.32 3.57 -7.52
C ALA A 18 -4.15 2.77 -6.95
N ASP A 19 -4.29 1.45 -6.98
CA ASP A 19 -3.30 0.52 -6.48
C ASP A 19 -2.70 -0.28 -7.64
N TYR A 20 -1.37 -0.36 -7.67
CA TYR A 20 -0.61 -1.07 -8.69
C TYR A 20 0.32 -2.09 -8.03
N LEU A 21 0.43 -3.25 -8.65
CA LEU A 21 1.35 -4.31 -8.23
C LEU A 21 2.33 -4.60 -9.35
N ASN A 22 3.60 -4.80 -9.02
CA ASN A 22 4.59 -5.30 -9.97
C ASN A 22 4.42 -6.81 -10.09
N THR A 23 4.07 -7.30 -11.27
CA THR A 23 3.84 -8.73 -11.54
C THR A 23 5.08 -9.45 -12.05
N GLU A 24 6.18 -8.73 -12.30
CA GLU A 24 7.46 -9.30 -12.74
C GLU A 24 8.58 -8.95 -11.73
N PRO A 25 8.52 -9.49 -10.49
CA PRO A 25 9.60 -9.26 -9.53
C PRO A 25 10.89 -9.93 -10.01
N GLY A 26 11.92 -9.13 -10.23
CA GLY A 26 13.22 -9.63 -10.76
C GLY A 26 13.40 -9.48 -12.27
N GLY A 27 12.41 -8.94 -12.98
CA GLY A 27 12.58 -8.51 -14.37
C GLY A 27 13.56 -7.33 -14.51
N GLU A 28 14.04 -7.07 -15.72
CA GLU A 28 14.93 -5.93 -16.01
C GLU A 28 14.25 -4.58 -15.69
N SER A 29 12.94 -4.53 -15.82
CA SER A 29 12.10 -3.36 -15.50
C SER A 29 10.84 -3.82 -14.79
N PRO A 30 10.36 -3.07 -13.78
CA PRO A 30 9.12 -3.43 -13.09
C PRO A 30 7.91 -3.31 -14.02
N ALA A 31 7.03 -4.31 -14.00
CA ALA A 31 5.77 -4.34 -14.74
C ALA A 31 4.61 -4.03 -13.79
N TYR A 32 4.25 -2.76 -13.66
CA TYR A 32 3.17 -2.33 -12.78
C TYR A 32 1.80 -2.46 -13.46
N HIS A 33 0.94 -3.27 -12.88
CA HIS A 33 -0.44 -3.49 -13.33
C HIS A 33 -1.44 -3.02 -12.29
N LEU A 34 -2.54 -2.41 -12.77
CA LEU A 34 -3.61 -1.91 -11.90
C LEU A 34 -4.37 -3.09 -11.28
N MET A 35 -4.59 -3.03 -9.98
CA MET A 35 -5.35 -4.04 -9.21
C MET A 35 -6.86 -3.81 -9.34
N ASN A 36 -7.38 -3.86 -10.58
CA ASN A 36 -8.75 -3.47 -10.92
C ASN A 36 -9.82 -4.54 -10.69
N VAL A 37 -9.41 -5.78 -10.41
CA VAL A 37 -10.32 -6.90 -10.11
C VAL A 37 -10.45 -7.19 -8.61
N PHE A 38 -9.83 -6.34 -7.79
CA PHE A 38 -9.89 -6.44 -6.33
C PHE A 38 -10.99 -5.54 -5.79
N GLU A 39 -11.92 -6.11 -5.04
CA GLU A 39 -13.01 -5.38 -4.38
C GLU A 39 -12.49 -4.56 -3.20
N THR A 40 -11.56 -5.14 -2.43
CA THR A 40 -10.94 -4.47 -1.30
C THR A 40 -9.43 -4.56 -1.35
N ILE A 41 -8.79 -3.44 -1.05
CA ILE A 41 -7.35 -3.33 -0.81
C ILE A 41 -7.22 -2.36 0.36
N ASP A 42 -7.24 -2.89 1.57
CA ASP A 42 -7.18 -2.08 2.78
C ASP A 42 -5.75 -1.68 3.13
N GLU A 43 -5.59 -0.75 4.02
CA GLU A 43 -4.28 -0.36 4.57
C GLU A 43 -4.38 -0.34 6.09
N ASN A 44 -3.69 -1.29 6.71
CA ASN A 44 -3.58 -1.40 8.15
C ASN A 44 -2.16 -1.00 8.57
N PRO A 45 -1.95 0.21 9.10
CA PRO A 45 -0.61 0.67 9.47
C PRO A 45 0.03 -0.12 10.60
N ASN A 46 -0.75 -0.79 11.44
CA ASN A 46 -0.31 -1.64 12.55
C ASN A 46 0.78 -0.97 13.41
N ALA A 47 0.42 0.15 14.04
CA ALA A 47 1.34 0.87 14.91
C ALA A 47 1.84 -0.01 16.06
N GLN A 48 3.15 -0.10 16.21
CA GLN A 48 3.80 -0.82 17.31
C GLN A 48 3.97 0.13 18.48
N VAL A 49 3.31 -0.20 19.61
CA VAL A 49 3.32 0.64 20.80
C VAL A 49 4.17 -0.04 21.88
N VAL A 50 5.13 0.70 22.42
CA VAL A 50 5.91 0.31 23.59
C VAL A 50 5.40 1.09 24.78
N GLU A 51 5.08 0.36 25.85
CA GLU A 51 4.68 0.93 27.14
C GLU A 51 5.84 0.88 28.12
N LYS A 52 6.17 2.02 28.71
CA LYS A 52 7.20 2.13 29.77
C LYS A 52 6.59 2.73 31.03
N HIS A 53 6.85 2.12 32.15
CA HIS A 53 6.46 2.60 33.47
C HIS A 53 7.74 2.89 34.28
N TYR A 54 8.02 4.16 34.49
CA TYR A 54 9.15 4.55 35.31
C TYR A 54 8.76 4.55 36.79
N THR A 55 9.71 4.27 37.70
CA THR A 55 9.46 4.12 39.14
C THR A 55 8.94 5.39 39.82
N SER A 56 9.12 6.55 39.17
CA SER A 56 8.64 7.86 39.63
C SER A 56 7.26 8.23 39.11
N ASP A 57 6.74 7.49 38.12
CA ASP A 57 5.53 7.88 37.38
C ASP A 57 4.29 7.20 37.96
N LYS A 58 3.21 7.98 38.09
CA LYS A 58 1.90 7.43 38.50
C LYS A 58 1.17 6.74 37.33
N ALA A 59 1.58 7.01 36.09
CA ALA A 59 0.97 6.45 34.88
C ALA A 59 2.05 5.99 33.89
N ALA A 60 1.74 4.94 33.13
CA ALA A 60 2.63 4.44 32.09
C ALA A 60 2.69 5.41 30.89
N THR A 61 3.87 5.57 30.31
CA THR A 61 4.08 6.33 29.07
C THR A 61 4.02 5.38 27.88
N LYS A 62 3.14 5.67 26.91
CA LYS A 62 3.00 4.92 25.66
C LYS A 62 3.67 5.67 24.52
N LEU A 63 4.57 4.99 23.82
CA LEU A 63 5.28 5.53 22.66
C LEU A 63 5.08 4.61 21.45
N THR A 64 4.78 5.19 20.29
CA THR A 64 4.79 4.43 19.04
C THR A 64 6.24 4.23 18.62
N SER A 65 6.69 2.98 18.58
CA SER A 65 8.07 2.61 18.24
C SER A 65 8.28 2.37 16.74
N GLY A 66 7.20 2.17 15.99
CA GLY A 66 7.24 1.92 14.55
C GLY A 66 5.90 1.50 13.99
N TYR A 67 5.91 1.08 12.75
CA TYR A 67 4.76 0.56 12.02
C TYR A 67 5.13 -0.74 11.33
N ALA A 68 4.17 -1.66 11.21
CA ALA A 68 4.28 -2.89 10.44
C ALA A 68 3.09 -3.00 9.47
N PRO A 69 3.03 -2.18 8.42
CA PRO A 69 1.88 -2.10 7.56
C PRO A 69 1.58 -3.41 6.84
N GLN A 70 0.29 -3.67 6.71
CA GLN A 70 -0.27 -4.81 6.02
C GLN A 70 -1.43 -4.34 5.14
N PHE A 71 -1.53 -4.89 3.95
CA PHE A 71 -2.59 -4.57 3.00
C PHE A 71 -3.40 -5.84 2.72
N PRO A 72 -4.49 -6.09 3.46
CA PRO A 72 -5.43 -7.14 3.13
C PRO A 72 -6.06 -6.90 1.76
N ILE A 73 -6.10 -7.94 0.94
CA ILE A 73 -6.65 -7.91 -0.40
C ILE A 73 -7.74 -8.98 -0.56
N THR A 74 -8.81 -8.62 -1.24
CA THR A 74 -9.87 -9.55 -1.65
C THR A 74 -10.28 -9.19 -3.07
N GLY A 75 -10.32 -10.15 -3.96
CA GLY A 75 -10.70 -9.94 -5.34
C GLY A 75 -11.06 -11.22 -6.06
N ASP A 76 -11.56 -11.05 -7.27
CA ASP A 76 -11.99 -12.15 -8.11
C ASP A 76 -10.87 -12.63 -9.04
N GLN A 77 -10.92 -13.90 -9.43
CA GLN A 77 -10.01 -14.42 -10.44
C GLN A 77 -10.53 -14.15 -11.85
N TYR A 78 -9.69 -13.53 -12.65
CA TYR A 78 -9.95 -13.29 -14.07
C TYR A 78 -8.81 -13.84 -14.92
N LEU A 79 -9.16 -14.40 -16.08
CA LEU A 79 -8.18 -14.71 -17.13
C LEU A 79 -7.76 -13.43 -17.83
N ASP A 80 -6.55 -13.40 -18.35
CA ASP A 80 -5.94 -12.24 -19.03
C ASP A 80 -5.84 -11.00 -18.14
N ASN A 81 -5.74 -11.20 -16.82
CA ASN A 81 -5.47 -10.14 -15.85
C ASN A 81 -4.19 -10.47 -15.08
N ASP A 82 -3.13 -9.73 -15.41
CA ASP A 82 -1.77 -10.01 -14.93
C ASP A 82 -1.67 -10.09 -13.40
N VAL A 83 -2.38 -9.23 -12.65
CA VAL A 83 -2.33 -9.25 -11.19
C VAL A 83 -3.08 -10.45 -10.63
N SER A 84 -4.26 -10.75 -11.18
CA SER A 84 -5.07 -11.91 -10.76
C SER A 84 -4.30 -13.21 -10.99
N GLU A 85 -3.67 -13.34 -12.16
CA GLU A 85 -2.87 -14.52 -12.51
C GLU A 85 -1.62 -14.64 -11.65
N PHE A 86 -0.89 -13.54 -11.44
CA PHE A 86 0.30 -13.52 -10.58
C PHE A 86 -0.01 -14.00 -9.15
N ILE A 87 -1.10 -13.51 -8.54
CA ILE A 87 -1.48 -13.90 -7.18
C ILE A 87 -1.98 -15.35 -7.14
N ARG A 88 -2.77 -15.78 -8.14
CA ARG A 88 -3.22 -17.16 -8.28
C ARG A 88 -2.04 -18.13 -8.37
N ASP A 89 -1.08 -17.84 -9.24
CA ASP A 89 0.06 -18.72 -9.49
C ASP A 89 0.94 -18.89 -8.25
N ILE A 90 1.11 -17.83 -7.44
CA ILE A 90 1.78 -17.91 -6.14
C ILE A 90 1.10 -18.95 -5.24
N ALA A 91 -0.23 -18.96 -5.20
CA ALA A 91 -0.99 -19.86 -4.36
C ALA A 91 -0.99 -21.29 -4.89
N GLU A 92 -1.24 -21.47 -6.19
CA GLU A 92 -1.35 -22.80 -6.83
C GLU A 92 -0.01 -23.52 -6.86
N GLU A 93 1.08 -22.80 -7.09
CA GLU A 93 2.44 -23.34 -7.08
C GLU A 93 3.07 -23.38 -5.67
N GLN A 94 2.36 -22.90 -4.65
CA GLN A 94 2.82 -22.84 -3.26
C GLN A 94 4.16 -22.11 -3.12
N GLN A 95 4.33 -21.03 -3.86
CA GLN A 95 5.55 -20.25 -3.85
C GLN A 95 5.69 -19.52 -2.52
N SER A 96 6.83 -19.67 -1.86
CA SER A 96 7.13 -19.02 -0.59
C SER A 96 8.13 -17.88 -0.77
N GLY A 97 7.96 -16.80 0.02
CA GLY A 97 8.90 -15.68 0.04
C GLY A 97 8.88 -14.82 -1.23
N VAL A 98 7.76 -14.80 -1.94
CA VAL A 98 7.60 -13.93 -3.11
C VAL A 98 7.50 -12.48 -2.65
N GLU A 99 8.44 -11.68 -3.09
CA GLU A 99 8.52 -10.26 -2.78
C GLU A 99 8.35 -9.44 -4.05
N THR A 100 7.54 -8.38 -3.96
CA THR A 100 7.32 -7.48 -5.09
C THR A 100 7.11 -6.05 -4.62
N ASP A 101 6.94 -5.12 -5.57
CA ASP A 101 6.64 -3.72 -5.29
C ASP A 101 5.14 -3.45 -5.44
N PHE A 102 4.55 -2.84 -4.42
CA PHE A 102 3.19 -2.36 -4.38
C PHE A 102 3.19 -0.83 -4.36
N ILE A 103 2.39 -0.19 -5.21
CA ILE A 103 2.30 1.27 -5.30
C ILE A 103 0.85 1.71 -5.05
N ARG A 104 0.67 2.61 -4.07
CA ARG A 104 -0.59 3.29 -3.82
C ARG A 104 -0.53 4.73 -4.29
N VAL A 105 -1.37 5.07 -5.27
CA VAL A 105 -1.39 6.36 -5.96
C VAL A 105 -2.58 7.18 -5.50
N ARG A 106 -2.36 8.45 -5.14
CA ARG A 106 -3.41 9.40 -4.78
C ARG A 106 -3.83 10.24 -5.98
N LEU A 107 -4.83 9.78 -6.73
CA LEU A 107 -5.33 10.49 -7.92
C LEU A 107 -5.90 11.89 -7.62
N TYR A 108 -6.19 12.18 -6.36
CA TYR A 108 -6.61 13.51 -5.90
C TYR A 108 -5.44 14.46 -5.60
N GLN A 109 -4.20 14.01 -5.74
CA GLN A 109 -2.99 14.80 -5.56
C GLN A 109 -2.12 14.78 -6.84
N PRO A 110 -2.53 15.51 -7.90
CA PRO A 110 -1.72 15.62 -9.10
C PRO A 110 -0.44 16.42 -8.83
N ILE A 111 0.64 16.03 -9.49
CA ILE A 111 1.91 16.78 -9.44
C ILE A 111 1.84 17.93 -10.44
N ALA A 112 2.08 19.15 -9.99
CA ALA A 112 2.08 20.32 -10.84
C ALA A 112 3.09 20.18 -12.00
N SER A 113 2.69 20.60 -13.19
CA SER A 113 3.52 20.59 -14.40
C SER A 113 3.91 19.20 -14.96
N LYS A 114 3.32 18.10 -14.43
CA LYS A 114 3.53 16.74 -14.93
C LYS A 114 2.19 16.08 -15.25
N GLU A 115 1.96 15.84 -16.53
CA GLU A 115 0.72 15.21 -17.01
C GLU A 115 0.61 13.75 -16.52
N ASN A 116 -0.59 13.31 -16.15
CA ASN A 116 -0.87 11.95 -15.65
C ASN A 116 0.02 11.48 -14.49
N THR A 117 0.60 12.42 -13.73
CA THR A 117 1.54 12.13 -12.64
C THR A 117 0.94 12.58 -11.32
N PHE A 118 0.96 11.67 -10.34
CA PHE A 118 0.31 11.85 -9.05
C PHE A 118 1.26 11.48 -7.90
N TYR A 119 1.00 12.03 -6.71
CA TYR A 119 1.67 11.59 -5.51
C TYR A 119 1.43 10.09 -5.28
N ALA A 120 2.49 9.36 -4.97
CA ALA A 120 2.44 7.94 -4.75
C ALA A 120 3.37 7.48 -3.63
N ARG A 121 3.02 6.33 -3.04
CA ARG A 121 3.84 5.62 -2.07
C ARG A 121 4.14 4.24 -2.61
N LYS A 122 5.41 3.88 -2.63
CA LYS A 122 5.88 2.56 -3.02
C LYS A 122 6.26 1.76 -1.77
N PHE A 123 5.81 0.54 -1.72
CA PHE A 123 6.07 -0.41 -0.65
C PHE A 123 6.71 -1.67 -1.25
N ARG A 124 7.79 -2.13 -0.66
CA ARG A 124 8.25 -3.48 -0.88
C ARG A 124 7.38 -4.40 -0.05
N VAL A 125 6.79 -5.44 -0.64
CA VAL A 125 5.85 -6.31 0.06
C VAL A 125 6.17 -7.79 -0.21
N SER A 126 5.90 -8.61 0.81
CA SER A 126 5.79 -10.06 0.66
C SER A 126 4.33 -10.41 0.38
N VAL A 127 4.11 -11.22 -0.64
CA VAL A 127 2.75 -11.64 -1.03
C VAL A 127 2.38 -12.92 -0.28
N GLU A 128 1.26 -12.85 0.43
CA GLU A 128 0.64 -13.96 1.13
C GLU A 128 -0.76 -14.21 0.55
N VAL A 129 -1.02 -15.40 0.06
CA VAL A 129 -2.36 -15.80 -0.38
C VAL A 129 -2.93 -16.76 0.65
N SER A 130 -4.04 -16.37 1.28
CA SER A 130 -4.63 -17.10 2.40
C SER A 130 -5.76 -18.03 1.99
N SER A 131 -6.53 -17.68 0.96
CA SER A 131 -7.62 -18.51 0.49
C SER A 131 -7.94 -18.28 -1.00
N ILE A 132 -8.41 -19.35 -1.63
CA ILE A 132 -9.07 -19.33 -2.94
C ILE A 132 -10.41 -20.04 -2.73
N THR A 133 -11.51 -19.35 -2.96
CA THR A 133 -12.86 -19.83 -2.66
C THR A 133 -13.80 -19.62 -3.84
N GLY A 134 -14.87 -20.40 -3.91
CA GLY A 134 -15.93 -20.24 -4.89
C GLY A 134 -16.95 -21.35 -4.76
N ALA A 135 -18.25 -21.00 -4.79
CA ALA A 135 -19.33 -21.96 -4.86
C ALA A 135 -19.64 -22.31 -6.32
N GLY A 136 -20.34 -23.42 -6.55
CA GLY A 136 -20.73 -23.82 -7.89
C GLY A 136 -21.59 -22.74 -8.58
N GLY A 137 -21.12 -22.24 -9.73
CA GLY A 137 -21.76 -21.17 -10.49
C GLY A 137 -21.38 -19.75 -10.12
N GLU A 138 -20.51 -19.58 -9.14
CA GLU A 138 -19.98 -18.27 -8.72
C GLU A 138 -18.57 -18.03 -9.29
N ILE A 139 -18.14 -16.77 -9.30
CA ILE A 139 -16.75 -16.39 -9.64
C ILE A 139 -15.84 -16.85 -8.51
N ILE A 140 -14.67 -17.37 -8.86
CA ILE A 140 -13.66 -17.74 -7.87
C ILE A 140 -13.08 -16.47 -7.28
N SER A 141 -13.09 -16.37 -5.94
CA SER A 141 -12.48 -15.27 -5.19
C SER A 141 -11.15 -15.71 -4.58
N GLN A 142 -10.24 -14.75 -4.46
CA GLN A 142 -8.93 -14.93 -3.83
C GLN A 142 -8.72 -13.88 -2.77
N GLU A 143 -8.17 -14.30 -1.62
CA GLU A 143 -7.89 -13.44 -0.49
C GLU A 143 -6.43 -13.58 -0.04
N GLY A 144 -5.86 -12.51 0.45
CA GLY A 144 -4.50 -12.52 0.93
C GLY A 144 -4.08 -11.23 1.60
N ASN A 145 -2.78 -11.12 1.81
CA ASN A 145 -2.16 -9.95 2.40
C ASN A 145 -0.90 -9.57 1.64
N LEU A 146 -0.69 -8.28 1.46
CA LEU A 146 0.61 -7.74 1.09
C LEU A 146 1.26 -7.20 2.36
N ASN A 147 2.28 -7.90 2.85
CA ASN A 147 2.97 -7.55 4.10
C ASN A 147 4.18 -6.68 3.78
N GLN A 148 4.24 -5.45 4.30
CA GLN A 148 5.34 -4.54 4.03
C GLN A 148 6.67 -5.06 4.57
N ILE A 149 7.72 -4.90 3.76
CA ILE A 149 9.12 -5.16 4.10
C ILE A 149 9.88 -3.84 4.01
N GLY A 150 10.56 -3.46 5.10
CA GLY A 150 11.33 -2.22 5.15
C GLY A 150 10.48 -0.94 5.13
N ASP A 151 11.08 0.14 4.69
CA ASP A 151 10.47 1.47 4.74
C ASP A 151 9.64 1.79 3.48
N VAL A 152 8.65 2.65 3.66
CA VAL A 152 7.88 3.20 2.55
C VAL A 152 8.73 4.23 1.78
N VAL A 153 8.67 4.15 0.45
CA VAL A 153 9.32 5.13 -0.43
C VAL A 153 8.26 6.09 -0.96
N ILE A 154 8.45 7.37 -0.68
CA ILE A 154 7.55 8.43 -1.16
C ILE A 154 8.04 8.93 -2.51
N GLY A 155 7.11 9.16 -3.43
CA GLY A 155 7.44 9.64 -4.76
C GLY A 155 6.22 10.03 -5.57
N GLU A 156 6.39 9.96 -6.87
CA GLU A 156 5.36 10.24 -7.85
C GLU A 156 5.22 9.06 -8.82
N PHE A 157 4.02 8.84 -9.30
CA PHE A 157 3.72 7.77 -10.24
C PHE A 157 3.00 8.32 -11.46
N ASN A 158 3.52 8.02 -12.64
CA ASN A 158 2.85 8.33 -13.90
C ASN A 158 1.96 7.15 -14.29
N THR A 159 0.65 7.39 -14.33
CA THR A 159 -0.36 6.34 -14.58
C THR A 159 -0.39 5.89 -16.05
N GLN A 160 0.13 6.68 -16.97
CA GLN A 160 0.17 6.34 -18.39
C GLN A 160 1.40 5.49 -18.72
N THR A 161 2.59 5.93 -18.27
CA THR A 161 3.84 5.20 -18.50
C THR A 161 4.07 4.10 -17.47
N LYS A 162 3.27 4.06 -16.41
CA LYS A 162 3.39 3.13 -15.28
C LYS A 162 4.77 3.16 -14.63
N THR A 163 5.32 4.36 -14.45
CA THR A 163 6.66 4.57 -13.92
C THR A 163 6.60 5.28 -12.58
N PHE A 164 7.31 4.74 -11.59
CA PHE A 164 7.51 5.38 -10.28
C PHE A 164 8.81 6.16 -10.28
N THR A 165 8.77 7.38 -9.76
CA THR A 165 9.95 8.22 -9.54
C THR A 165 9.99 8.59 -8.06
N GLU A 166 11.06 8.25 -7.38
CA GLU A 166 11.26 8.61 -5.98
C GLU A 166 11.39 10.12 -5.81
N ALA A 167 10.73 10.67 -4.78
CA ALA A 167 10.92 12.07 -4.42
C ALA A 167 12.36 12.29 -3.96
N ALA A 168 13.00 13.36 -4.45
CA ALA A 168 14.30 13.73 -3.95
C ALA A 168 14.24 13.91 -2.41
N ALA A 169 15.16 13.26 -1.68
CA ALA A 169 15.25 13.40 -0.25
C ALA A 169 15.36 14.91 0.09
N ALA A 170 14.48 15.39 0.97
CA ALA A 170 14.63 16.74 1.48
C ALA A 170 16.05 16.85 2.08
N PRO A 171 16.82 17.91 1.77
CA PRO A 171 18.14 18.08 2.37
C PRO A 171 18.00 17.99 3.88
N ALA A 172 18.77 17.10 4.50
CA ALA A 172 18.81 16.97 5.94
C ALA A 172 18.98 18.38 6.53
N SER A 173 18.00 18.80 7.34
CA SER A 173 18.09 20.06 8.06
C SER A 173 19.39 20.04 8.85
N ALA A 174 20.32 20.94 8.50
CA ALA A 174 21.57 21.10 9.21
C ALA A 174 21.24 21.30 10.70
N GLU A 175 21.79 20.44 11.56
CA GLU A 175 21.76 20.67 13.00
C GLU A 175 22.32 22.08 13.28
N PRO A 176 21.68 22.85 14.15
CA PRO A 176 22.29 24.13 14.59
C PRO A 176 23.56 23.77 15.36
N SER A 177 24.71 24.13 14.78
CA SER A 177 26.00 24.07 15.47
C SER A 177 25.92 24.96 16.72
N GLY A 178 25.75 24.33 17.89
CA GLY A 178 25.85 24.97 19.17
C GLY A 178 27.28 25.46 19.39
N THR A 179 27.44 26.74 19.59
CA THR A 179 28.61 27.37 20.24
C THR A 179 28.35 27.47 21.71
#